data_d5d6ccc4d8f30acee8411d4fdec7126d
#
_entry.id   d5d6ccc4d8f30acee8411d4fdec7126d
#
_cell.length_a   1.000
_cell.length_b   1.000
_cell.length_c   1.000
_cell.angle_alpha   90.00
_cell.angle_beta   90.00
_cell.angle_gamma   90.00
#
_symmetry.space_group_name_H-M   'P 1'
#
loop_
_entity.id
_entity.type
_entity.pdbx_description
1 polymer ?
#
loop_
_entity_poly.entity_id
_entity_poly.type
_entity_poly.pdbx_seq_one_letter_code
_entity_poly.pdbx_strand_id
1 'polypeptide(L)'
;EIGSGLVGSEMCIRDRDIAFITTLAGYVHWKLTGEKVLGIGDASGMFPIDPTTHTYETAFIEKFDALPEVAAQPWKLENLLPEPLVAGTPAGELTEEGAKLLDPSGALKPGIVLAPPEGDAGTGMVATNSVRVRTGNVSAGTSIFAMVVLEHKLKALHPEVDLVTTPAGDLAGMSHANNFTSDLNAWVCLLYTSPSPRDRSLS
;
A
#
# COMPACT_ATOMS: atom_id res chain seq x y z
N GLU A 1 6.97 2.40 -25.75
CA GLU A 1 5.67 1.72 -25.95
C GLU A 1 5.73 0.40 -25.19
N ILE A 2 5.17 0.37 -24.00
CA ILE A 2 4.86 -0.90 -23.32
C ILE A 2 3.63 -1.39 -24.06
N GLY A 3 3.87 -2.34 -24.99
CA GLY A 3 2.83 -2.91 -25.81
C GLY A 3 1.74 -3.52 -24.93
N SER A 4 0.53 -3.04 -25.11
CA SER A 4 -0.74 -3.62 -24.64
C SER A 4 -1.03 -4.99 -25.31
N GLY A 5 -0.02 -5.82 -25.47
CA GLY A 5 -0.03 -7.02 -26.30
C GLY A 5 0.02 -8.34 -25.57
N LEU A 6 -0.28 -8.39 -24.27
CA LEU A 6 -0.56 -9.66 -23.62
C LEU A 6 -2.07 -9.94 -23.75
N VAL A 7 -2.46 -10.40 -24.94
CA VAL A 7 -3.82 -10.83 -25.20
C VAL A 7 -4.09 -12.17 -24.50
N GLY A 8 -5.16 -12.20 -23.77
CA GLY A 8 -5.84 -13.25 -23.00
C GLY A 8 -5.31 -14.68 -22.95
N SER A 9 -4.73 -15.25 -23.99
CA SER A 9 -4.26 -16.65 -23.98
C SER A 9 -2.90 -16.85 -23.29
N GLU A 10 -2.00 -15.87 -23.35
CA GLU A 10 -0.71 -15.96 -22.67
C GLU A 10 -0.81 -15.59 -21.18
N MET A 11 -1.73 -14.70 -20.81
CA MET A 11 -2.04 -14.41 -19.40
C MET A 11 -2.55 -15.67 -18.68
N CYS A 12 -3.52 -16.38 -19.27
CA CYS A 12 -4.08 -17.61 -18.69
C CYS A 12 -3.07 -18.75 -18.50
N ILE A 13 -2.00 -18.79 -19.31
CA ILE A 13 -0.96 -19.82 -19.18
C ILE A 13 -0.03 -19.51 -17.99
N ARG A 14 0.28 -18.24 -17.75
CA ARG A 14 1.16 -17.79 -16.65
C ARG A 14 0.45 -17.76 -15.29
N ASP A 15 -0.85 -17.58 -15.27
CA ASP A 15 -1.65 -17.54 -14.04
C ASP A 15 -1.51 -18.84 -13.22
N ARG A 16 -1.28 -19.97 -13.87
CA ARG A 16 -1.06 -21.26 -13.20
C ARG A 16 0.28 -21.35 -12.47
N ASP A 17 1.26 -20.56 -12.91
CA ASP A 17 2.64 -20.60 -12.42
C ASP A 17 2.91 -19.53 -11.35
N ILE A 18 1.87 -18.78 -10.93
CA ILE A 18 2.01 -17.79 -9.87
C ILE A 18 2.36 -18.52 -8.57
N ALA A 19 3.50 -18.14 -7.98
CA ALA A 19 4.00 -18.71 -6.74
C ALA A 19 4.00 -17.71 -5.57
N PHE A 20 3.95 -16.41 -5.86
CA PHE A 20 3.96 -15.37 -4.85
C PHE A 20 3.51 -14.03 -5.46
N ILE A 21 2.70 -13.28 -4.73
CA ILE A 21 2.25 -11.93 -5.08
C ILE A 21 2.64 -11.00 -3.94
N THR A 22 3.31 -9.90 -4.25
CA THR A 22 3.70 -8.91 -3.24
C THR A 22 3.90 -7.53 -3.89
N THR A 23 3.99 -6.50 -3.06
CA THR A 23 4.39 -5.16 -3.50
C THR A 23 5.89 -5.09 -3.80
N LEU A 24 6.33 -3.98 -4.41
CA LEU A 24 7.76 -3.76 -4.62
C LEU A 24 8.53 -3.71 -3.29
N ALA A 25 7.94 -3.11 -2.25
CA ALA A 25 8.52 -3.08 -0.91
C ALA A 25 8.72 -4.48 -0.34
N GLY A 26 7.70 -5.35 -0.44
CA GLY A 26 7.79 -6.74 -0.03
C GLY A 26 8.80 -7.54 -0.84
N TYR A 27 8.89 -7.30 -2.15
CA TYR A 27 9.89 -7.95 -3.00
C TYR A 27 11.33 -7.59 -2.59
N VAL A 28 11.60 -6.30 -2.38
CA VAL A 28 12.92 -5.84 -1.93
C VAL A 28 13.26 -6.47 -0.57
N HIS A 29 12.31 -6.43 0.37
CA HIS A 29 12.49 -7.05 1.68
C HIS A 29 12.82 -8.55 1.58
N TRP A 30 12.05 -9.30 0.78
CA TRP A 30 12.30 -10.71 0.54
C TRP A 30 13.70 -10.98 -0.04
N LYS A 31 14.19 -10.12 -0.95
CA LYS A 31 15.55 -10.26 -1.50
C LYS A 31 16.65 -9.97 -0.48
N LEU A 32 16.36 -9.17 0.55
CA LEU A 32 17.32 -8.81 1.59
C LEU A 32 17.33 -9.80 2.77
N THR A 33 16.16 -10.37 3.10
CA THR A 33 16.00 -11.19 4.31
C THR A 33 15.69 -12.66 4.02
N GLY A 34 15.16 -12.98 2.84
CA GLY A 34 14.59 -14.28 2.54
C GLY A 34 13.14 -14.46 3.03
N GLU A 35 12.62 -13.53 3.84
CA GLU A 35 11.28 -13.61 4.42
C GLU A 35 10.22 -13.00 3.49
N LYS A 36 9.08 -13.68 3.34
CA LYS A 36 7.94 -13.28 2.51
C LYS A 36 6.87 -12.61 3.37
N VAL A 37 7.21 -11.47 3.93
CA VAL A 37 6.37 -10.69 4.83
C VAL A 37 6.10 -9.29 4.26
N LEU A 38 5.08 -8.63 4.77
CA LEU A 38 4.72 -7.27 4.38
C LEU A 38 4.18 -6.52 5.60
N GLY A 39 4.40 -5.22 5.69
CA GLY A 39 3.75 -4.40 6.69
C GLY A 39 2.23 -4.43 6.51
N ILE A 40 1.50 -4.48 7.61
CA ILE A 40 0.05 -4.67 7.59
C ILE A 40 -0.67 -3.53 6.86
N GLY A 41 -0.14 -2.31 6.89
CA GLY A 41 -0.67 -1.17 6.15
C GLY A 41 -0.60 -1.40 4.64
N ASP A 42 0.56 -1.79 4.13
CA ASP A 42 0.77 -2.09 2.71
C ASP A 42 0.01 -3.35 2.27
N ALA A 43 0.00 -4.40 3.12
CA ALA A 43 -0.75 -5.63 2.89
C ALA A 43 -2.26 -5.38 2.75
N SER A 44 -2.82 -4.43 3.51
CA SER A 44 -4.24 -4.06 3.41
C SER A 44 -4.63 -3.43 2.07
N GLY A 45 -3.66 -2.84 1.38
CA GLY A 45 -3.82 -2.35 0.00
C GLY A 45 -3.83 -3.47 -1.03
N MET A 46 -3.29 -4.65 -0.71
CA MET A 46 -3.34 -5.82 -1.59
C MET A 46 -4.63 -6.62 -1.44
N PHE A 47 -5.04 -6.87 -0.20
CA PHE A 47 -6.26 -7.63 0.12
C PHE A 47 -6.79 -7.24 1.51
N PRO A 48 -8.12 -7.27 1.74
CA PRO A 48 -8.71 -6.86 3.01
C PRO A 48 -8.14 -7.59 4.23
N ILE A 49 -7.85 -6.82 5.28
CA ILE A 49 -7.35 -7.30 6.57
C ILE A 49 -8.47 -7.26 7.61
N ASP A 50 -8.56 -8.28 8.45
CA ASP A 50 -9.35 -8.22 9.68
C ASP A 50 -8.53 -7.47 10.76
N PRO A 51 -8.99 -6.29 11.21
CA PRO A 51 -8.26 -5.49 12.21
C PRO A 51 -8.22 -6.14 13.60
N THR A 52 -8.97 -7.22 13.82
CA THR A 52 -8.99 -7.95 15.11
C THR A 52 -7.90 -9.00 15.17
N THR A 53 -7.72 -9.73 14.07
CA THR A 53 -6.74 -10.82 13.97
C THR A 53 -5.42 -10.37 13.36
N HIS A 54 -5.39 -9.22 12.67
CA HIS A 54 -4.28 -8.69 11.90
C HIS A 54 -3.83 -9.63 10.76
N THR A 55 -4.76 -10.43 10.26
CA THR A 55 -4.56 -11.33 9.12
C THR A 55 -5.53 -10.98 8.00
N TYR A 56 -5.32 -11.54 6.82
CA TYR A 56 -6.27 -11.37 5.72
C TYR A 56 -7.65 -11.90 6.08
N GLU A 57 -8.70 -11.19 5.67
CA GLU A 57 -10.09 -11.54 5.96
C GLU A 57 -10.48 -12.84 5.23
N THR A 58 -10.61 -13.92 5.99
CA THR A 58 -10.84 -15.29 5.47
C THR A 58 -12.09 -15.37 4.61
N ALA A 59 -13.17 -14.68 5.01
CA ALA A 59 -14.42 -14.71 4.26
C ALA A 59 -14.29 -14.10 2.85
N PHE A 60 -13.37 -13.15 2.64
CA PHE A 60 -13.09 -12.60 1.31
C PHE A 60 -12.14 -13.49 0.51
N ILE A 61 -11.16 -14.13 1.16
CA ILE A 61 -10.31 -15.14 0.50
C ILE A 61 -11.16 -16.29 -0.05
N GLU A 62 -12.08 -16.83 0.76
CA GLU A 62 -13.00 -17.90 0.33
C GLU A 62 -13.86 -17.48 -0.85
N LYS A 63 -14.39 -16.25 -0.84
CA LYS A 63 -15.18 -15.71 -1.96
C LYS A 63 -14.34 -15.54 -3.22
N PHE A 64 -13.11 -15.06 -3.10
CA PHE A 64 -12.19 -14.91 -4.22
C PHE A 64 -11.82 -16.27 -4.81
N ASP A 65 -11.46 -17.23 -3.97
CA ASP A 65 -11.11 -18.60 -4.38
C ASP A 65 -12.29 -19.36 -5.03
N ALA A 66 -13.52 -18.94 -4.74
CA ALA A 66 -14.74 -19.52 -5.33
C ALA A 66 -15.11 -18.94 -6.71
N LEU A 67 -14.44 -17.87 -7.16
CA LEU A 67 -14.65 -17.35 -8.52
C LEU A 67 -14.29 -18.42 -9.56
N PRO A 68 -15.11 -18.61 -10.61
CA PRO A 68 -14.90 -19.69 -11.59
C PRO A 68 -13.49 -19.70 -12.21
N GLU A 69 -12.96 -18.52 -12.50
CA GLU A 69 -11.64 -18.32 -13.09
C GLU A 69 -10.50 -18.68 -12.12
N VAL A 70 -10.71 -18.44 -10.82
CA VAL A 70 -9.74 -18.71 -9.75
C VAL A 70 -9.84 -20.15 -9.27
N ALA A 71 -11.04 -20.71 -9.16
CA ALA A 71 -11.27 -22.08 -8.70
C ALA A 71 -10.61 -23.14 -9.60
N ALA A 72 -10.36 -22.80 -10.87
CA ALA A 72 -9.64 -23.63 -11.83
C ALA A 72 -8.11 -23.61 -11.67
N GLN A 73 -7.58 -22.73 -10.82
CA GLN A 73 -6.14 -22.59 -10.61
C GLN A 73 -5.59 -23.62 -9.62
N PRO A 74 -4.31 -24.02 -9.75
CA PRO A 74 -3.69 -25.00 -8.85
C PRO A 74 -3.32 -24.45 -7.48
N TRP A 75 -3.44 -23.15 -7.26
CA TRP A 75 -3.09 -22.43 -6.05
C TRP A 75 -4.33 -21.87 -5.35
N LYS A 76 -4.15 -21.47 -4.11
CA LYS A 76 -5.11 -20.70 -3.31
C LYS A 76 -4.52 -19.34 -2.97
N LEU A 77 -5.36 -18.31 -2.88
CA LEU A 77 -4.90 -16.94 -2.65
C LEU A 77 -4.06 -16.81 -1.37
N GLU A 78 -4.47 -17.46 -0.30
CA GLU A 78 -3.74 -17.44 0.99
C GLU A 78 -2.28 -17.88 0.88
N ASN A 79 -1.97 -18.78 -0.07
CA ASN A 79 -0.62 -19.31 -0.28
C ASN A 79 0.25 -18.38 -1.15
N LEU A 80 -0.37 -17.40 -1.79
CA LEU A 80 0.31 -16.45 -2.67
C LEU A 80 0.63 -15.12 -1.98
N LEU A 81 -0.13 -14.76 -0.94
CA LEU A 81 0.01 -13.49 -0.25
C LEU A 81 1.16 -13.52 0.78
N PRO A 82 1.85 -12.39 1.01
CA PRO A 82 2.82 -12.26 2.09
C PRO A 82 2.14 -12.28 3.46
N GLU A 83 2.84 -12.72 4.49
CA GLU A 83 2.36 -12.63 5.86
C GLU A 83 2.32 -11.15 6.30
N PRO A 84 1.16 -10.63 6.75
CA PRO A 84 1.07 -9.25 7.24
C PRO A 84 1.64 -9.13 8.65
N LEU A 85 2.51 -8.14 8.88
CA LEU A 85 3.14 -7.87 10.16
C LEU A 85 2.86 -6.44 10.63
N VAL A 86 2.54 -6.30 11.92
CA VAL A 86 2.36 -4.99 12.56
C VAL A 86 3.72 -4.28 12.72
N ALA A 87 3.74 -2.95 12.55
CA ALA A 87 4.93 -2.14 12.74
C ALA A 87 5.57 -2.37 14.13
N GLY A 88 6.89 -2.47 14.15
CA GLY A 88 7.65 -2.78 15.37
C GLY A 88 7.88 -4.27 15.61
N THR A 89 7.26 -5.16 14.83
CA THR A 89 7.57 -6.59 14.85
C THR A 89 8.87 -6.83 14.05
N PRO A 90 9.80 -7.70 14.52
CA PRO A 90 10.90 -8.14 13.69
C PRO A 90 10.41 -8.88 12.44
N ALA A 91 10.94 -8.48 11.29
CA ALA A 91 10.50 -9.02 9.98
C ALA A 91 11.60 -9.83 9.27
N GLY A 92 12.55 -10.35 10.04
CA GLY A 92 13.72 -11.08 9.54
C GLY A 92 15.01 -10.28 9.70
N GLU A 93 16.10 -10.92 9.34
CA GLU A 93 17.45 -10.35 9.43
C GLU A 93 18.07 -10.23 8.04
N LEU A 94 18.92 -9.22 7.86
CA LEU A 94 19.69 -9.05 6.65
C LEU A 94 20.59 -10.28 6.43
N THR A 95 20.42 -10.97 5.31
CA THR A 95 21.22 -12.13 4.91
C THR A 95 22.59 -11.72 4.38
N GLU A 96 23.51 -12.68 4.21
CA GLU A 96 24.79 -12.43 3.54
C GLU A 96 24.60 -11.97 2.10
N GLU A 97 23.66 -12.59 1.38
CA GLU A 97 23.29 -12.21 0.01
C GLU A 97 22.67 -10.82 -0.06
N GLY A 98 21.79 -10.50 0.90
CA GLY A 98 21.16 -9.18 1.02
C GLY A 98 22.21 -8.10 1.33
N ALA A 99 23.12 -8.36 2.26
CA ALA A 99 24.21 -7.44 2.59
C ALA A 99 25.09 -7.17 1.36
N LYS A 100 25.48 -8.23 0.63
CA LYS A 100 26.29 -8.13 -0.59
C LYS A 100 25.58 -7.43 -1.73
N LEU A 101 24.26 -7.59 -1.82
CA LEU A 101 23.43 -6.89 -2.82
C LEU A 101 23.45 -5.37 -2.59
N LEU A 102 23.36 -4.95 -1.32
CA LEU A 102 23.36 -3.53 -0.94
C LEU A 102 24.75 -2.92 -0.96
N ASP A 103 25.75 -3.68 -0.52
CA ASP A 103 27.14 -3.23 -0.41
C ASP A 103 28.12 -4.28 -0.92
N PRO A 104 28.49 -4.22 -2.21
CA PRO A 104 29.49 -5.11 -2.80
C PRO A 104 30.88 -4.98 -2.17
N SER A 105 31.19 -3.89 -1.43
CA SER A 105 32.48 -3.70 -0.76
C SER A 105 32.65 -4.61 0.46
N GLY A 106 31.54 -5.15 1.01
CA GLY A 106 31.53 -6.02 2.17
C GLY A 106 31.70 -5.30 3.52
N ALA A 107 31.55 -3.98 3.54
CA ALA A 107 31.54 -3.22 4.80
C ALA A 107 30.25 -3.49 5.58
N LEU A 108 29.11 -3.61 4.89
CA LEU A 108 27.83 -3.97 5.49
C LEU A 108 27.84 -5.45 5.92
N LYS A 109 27.48 -5.71 7.17
CA LYS A 109 27.44 -7.06 7.75
C LYS A 109 26.02 -7.59 7.83
N PRO A 110 25.79 -8.90 7.65
CA PRO A 110 24.49 -9.52 7.86
C PRO A 110 24.08 -9.52 9.34
N GLY A 111 22.84 -9.93 9.64
CA GLY A 111 22.31 -10.04 10.99
C GLY A 111 21.64 -8.77 11.52
N ILE A 112 21.48 -7.75 10.68
CA ILE A 112 20.70 -6.56 11.05
C ILE A 112 19.21 -6.91 10.96
N VAL A 113 18.47 -6.71 12.08
CA VAL A 113 17.03 -6.92 12.11
C VAL A 113 16.32 -5.85 11.27
N LEU A 114 15.45 -6.26 10.37
CA LEU A 114 14.63 -5.39 9.56
C LEU A 114 13.20 -5.27 10.13
N ALA A 115 12.62 -4.09 9.97
CA ALA A 115 11.19 -3.87 10.23
C ALA A 115 10.34 -4.37 9.05
N PRO A 116 9.02 -4.62 9.24
CA PRO A 116 8.11 -4.92 8.16
C PRO A 116 8.14 -3.80 7.09
N PRO A 117 8.24 -4.15 5.80
CA PRO A 117 8.25 -3.15 4.74
C PRO A 117 6.85 -2.54 4.59
N GLU A 118 6.78 -1.21 4.60
CA GLU A 118 5.53 -0.45 4.48
C GLU A 118 5.57 0.49 3.28
N GLY A 119 4.38 0.82 2.76
CA GLY A 119 4.20 1.84 1.74
C GLY A 119 4.30 3.26 2.29
N ASP A 120 4.33 4.24 1.38
CA ASP A 120 4.42 5.67 1.72
C ASP A 120 3.22 6.19 2.50
N ALA A 121 2.02 5.68 2.23
CA ALA A 121 0.80 6.03 2.95
C ALA A 121 0.88 5.70 4.44
N GLY A 122 1.25 4.46 4.78
CA GLY A 122 1.41 4.01 6.15
C GLY A 122 2.54 4.73 6.87
N THR A 123 3.71 4.85 6.24
CA THR A 123 4.85 5.58 6.81
C THR A 123 4.55 7.07 7.00
N GLY A 124 3.75 7.68 6.10
CA GLY A 124 3.27 9.05 6.24
C GLY A 124 2.37 9.24 7.47
N MET A 125 1.52 8.27 7.81
CA MET A 125 0.72 8.31 9.05
C MET A 125 1.60 8.25 10.29
N VAL A 126 2.63 7.41 10.29
CA VAL A 126 3.61 7.33 11.40
C VAL A 126 4.37 8.65 11.52
N ALA A 127 4.89 9.20 10.42
CA ALA A 127 5.67 10.43 10.38
C ALA A 127 4.87 11.65 10.89
N THR A 128 3.57 11.67 10.67
CA THR A 128 2.66 12.74 11.13
C THR A 128 2.00 12.46 12.47
N ASN A 129 2.36 11.35 13.13
CA ASN A 129 1.75 10.89 14.39
C ASN A 129 0.22 10.75 14.31
N SER A 130 -0.28 10.26 13.18
CA SER A 130 -1.70 10.15 12.88
C SER A 130 -2.20 8.70 12.79
N VAL A 131 -1.62 7.82 13.61
CA VAL A 131 -1.99 6.39 13.69
C VAL A 131 -3.03 6.08 14.78
N ARG A 132 -3.46 7.07 15.54
CA ARG A 132 -4.45 6.87 16.61
C ARG A 132 -5.87 7.07 16.07
N VAL A 133 -6.81 6.39 16.69
CA VAL A 133 -8.26 6.58 16.44
C VAL A 133 -8.63 8.06 16.43
N ARG A 134 -9.43 8.49 15.48
CA ARG A 134 -9.87 9.88 15.24
C ARG A 134 -8.74 10.84 14.86
N THR A 135 -7.58 10.33 14.48
CA THR A 135 -6.56 11.13 13.82
C THR A 135 -6.49 10.76 12.34
N GLY A 136 -5.81 11.58 11.57
CA GLY A 136 -5.63 11.32 10.15
C GLY A 136 -4.56 12.22 9.56
N ASN A 137 -4.19 11.93 8.34
CA ASN A 137 -3.29 12.76 7.57
C ASN A 137 -3.78 12.93 6.13
N VAL A 138 -3.21 13.90 5.46
CA VAL A 138 -3.40 14.13 4.03
C VAL A 138 -2.03 14.10 3.38
N SER A 139 -1.85 13.20 2.43
CA SER A 139 -0.68 13.16 1.57
C SER A 139 -1.02 13.86 0.26
N ALA A 140 -0.30 14.92 -0.05
CA ALA A 140 -0.56 15.80 -1.18
C ALA A 140 0.66 15.80 -2.12
N GLY A 141 0.57 15.03 -3.20
CA GLY A 141 1.57 14.93 -4.24
C GLY A 141 0.96 15.16 -5.63
N THR A 142 1.34 14.37 -6.61
CA THR A 142 0.66 14.31 -7.92
C THR A 142 -0.80 13.91 -7.73
N SER A 143 -1.02 12.88 -6.91
CA SER A 143 -2.32 12.52 -6.35
C SER A 143 -2.45 13.08 -4.92
N ILE A 144 -3.67 13.10 -4.40
CA ILE A 144 -3.95 13.38 -3.00
C ILE A 144 -4.72 12.21 -2.41
N PHE A 145 -4.35 11.79 -1.20
CA PHE A 145 -5.17 10.89 -0.41
C PHE A 145 -5.27 11.38 1.03
N ALA A 146 -6.46 11.26 1.58
CA ALA A 146 -6.77 11.56 2.96
C ALA A 146 -7.04 10.24 3.68
N MET A 147 -6.36 10.02 4.80
CA MET A 147 -6.54 8.84 5.64
C MET A 147 -7.02 9.25 7.02
N VAL A 148 -8.02 8.56 7.54
CA VAL A 148 -8.57 8.79 8.87
C VAL A 148 -8.70 7.46 9.60
N VAL A 149 -8.12 7.36 10.79
CA VAL A 149 -8.24 6.16 11.63
C VAL A 149 -9.64 6.09 12.23
N LEU A 150 -10.33 5.01 11.91
CA LEU A 150 -11.74 4.82 12.28
C LEU A 150 -11.87 4.28 13.70
N GLU A 151 -12.87 4.75 14.42
CA GLU A 151 -13.24 4.22 15.74
C GLU A 151 -14.07 2.92 15.63
N HIS A 152 -14.83 2.80 14.53
CA HIS A 152 -15.71 1.66 14.27
C HIS A 152 -15.72 1.35 12.78
N LYS A 153 -16.05 0.11 12.42
CA LYS A 153 -16.31 -0.28 11.03
C LYS A 153 -17.42 0.60 10.43
N LEU A 154 -17.32 0.93 9.14
CA LEU A 154 -18.36 1.67 8.43
C LEU A 154 -19.67 0.88 8.46
N LYS A 155 -20.80 1.59 8.63
CA LYS A 155 -22.13 0.98 8.70
C LYS A 155 -22.69 0.58 7.34
N ALA A 156 -22.15 1.16 6.27
CA ALA A 156 -22.56 0.92 4.91
C ALA A 156 -21.35 0.97 3.99
N LEU A 157 -21.51 0.43 2.77
CA LEU A 157 -20.51 0.55 1.72
C LEU A 157 -20.51 2.00 1.20
N HIS A 158 -19.33 2.60 1.13
CA HIS A 158 -19.07 3.90 0.55
C HIS A 158 -18.05 3.73 -0.57
N PRO A 159 -18.47 3.76 -1.86
CA PRO A 159 -17.58 3.50 -2.99
C PRO A 159 -16.39 4.48 -3.12
N GLU A 160 -16.52 5.65 -2.49
CA GLU A 160 -15.50 6.72 -2.46
C GLU A 160 -14.48 6.56 -1.32
N VAL A 161 -14.64 5.53 -0.47
CA VAL A 161 -13.76 5.28 0.68
C VAL A 161 -13.23 3.85 0.63
N ASP A 162 -11.94 3.72 0.45
CA ASP A 162 -11.25 2.45 0.61
C ASP A 162 -10.96 2.18 2.09
N LEU A 163 -11.11 0.92 2.49
CA LEU A 163 -10.77 0.49 3.85
C LEU A 163 -9.39 -0.16 3.84
N VAL A 164 -8.48 0.43 4.57
CA VAL A 164 -7.10 -0.03 4.75
C VAL A 164 -6.77 -0.10 6.24
N THR A 165 -5.57 -0.52 6.60
CA THR A 165 -5.10 -0.47 7.98
C THR A 165 -3.95 0.53 8.14
N THR A 166 -3.80 1.05 9.34
CA THR A 166 -2.56 1.73 9.74
C THR A 166 -1.43 0.71 9.89
N PRO A 167 -0.15 1.11 9.92
CA PRO A 167 0.96 0.22 10.28
C PRO A 167 0.83 -0.42 11.68
N ALA A 168 0.00 0.15 12.55
CA ALA A 168 -0.33 -0.41 13.87
C ALA A 168 -1.46 -1.46 13.82
N GLY A 169 -2.12 -1.65 12.68
CA GLY A 169 -3.21 -2.60 12.48
C GLY A 169 -4.61 -2.03 12.69
N ASP A 170 -4.74 -0.76 13.05
CA ASP A 170 -6.04 -0.11 13.21
C ASP A 170 -6.69 0.19 11.86
N LEU A 171 -8.02 0.08 11.79
CA LEU A 171 -8.78 0.34 10.57
C LEU A 171 -8.74 1.83 10.21
N ALA A 172 -8.44 2.13 8.96
CA ALA A 172 -8.46 3.49 8.41
C ALA A 172 -9.32 3.56 7.15
N GLY A 173 -10.05 4.66 7.01
CA GLY A 173 -10.72 5.04 5.77
C GLY A 173 -9.79 5.91 4.93
N MET A 174 -9.63 5.59 3.66
CA MET A 174 -8.85 6.33 2.70
C MET A 174 -9.73 6.84 1.56
N SER A 175 -9.59 8.11 1.23
CA SER A 175 -10.18 8.69 0.03
C SER A 175 -9.08 9.26 -0.86
N HIS A 176 -9.12 8.98 -2.15
CA HIS A 176 -8.05 9.24 -3.10
C HIS A 176 -8.54 10.01 -4.33
N ALA A 177 -7.73 10.97 -4.81
CA ALA A 177 -7.96 11.68 -6.06
C ALA A 177 -6.65 11.83 -6.86
N ASN A 178 -6.72 11.60 -8.18
CA ASN A 178 -5.54 11.48 -9.03
C ASN A 178 -4.95 12.80 -9.53
N ASN A 179 -5.70 13.91 -9.52
CA ASN A 179 -5.34 15.14 -10.23
C ASN A 179 -4.98 16.32 -9.33
N PHE A 180 -4.56 16.07 -8.10
CA PHE A 180 -4.41 17.14 -7.10
C PHE A 180 -3.46 18.27 -7.55
N THR A 181 -2.25 17.96 -7.99
CA THR A 181 -1.28 18.98 -8.37
C THR A 181 -1.74 19.82 -9.56
N SER A 182 -2.39 19.18 -10.54
CA SER A 182 -2.94 19.87 -11.72
C SER A 182 -4.08 20.82 -11.31
N ASP A 183 -4.99 20.35 -10.48
CA ASP A 183 -6.13 21.14 -10.01
C ASP A 183 -5.66 22.29 -9.11
N LEU A 184 -4.72 22.02 -8.18
CA LEU A 184 -4.13 23.03 -7.33
C LEU A 184 -3.44 24.12 -8.16
N ASN A 185 -2.65 23.75 -9.17
CA ASN A 185 -2.00 24.70 -10.06
C ASN A 185 -3.01 25.56 -10.82
N ALA A 186 -4.11 24.98 -11.30
CA ALA A 186 -5.17 25.73 -11.96
C ALA A 186 -5.80 26.77 -11.01
N TRP A 187 -6.08 26.39 -9.77
CA TRP A 187 -6.60 27.32 -8.75
C TRP A 187 -5.59 28.42 -8.36
N VAL A 188 -4.34 28.04 -8.18
CA VAL A 188 -3.26 29.00 -7.88
C VAL A 188 -3.10 30.00 -9.03
N CYS A 189 -3.04 29.51 -10.28
CA CYS A 189 -2.99 30.37 -11.47
C CYS A 189 -4.18 31.35 -11.51
N LEU A 190 -5.39 30.87 -11.25
CA LEU A 190 -6.60 31.70 -11.23
C LEU A 190 -6.50 32.80 -10.16
N LEU A 191 -6.01 32.47 -8.97
CA LEU A 191 -5.88 33.41 -7.85
C LEU A 191 -4.77 34.44 -8.07
N TYR A 192 -3.63 34.03 -8.68
CA TYR A 192 -2.51 34.94 -8.94
C TYR A 192 -2.70 35.78 -10.19
N THR A 193 -3.44 35.31 -11.20
CA THR A 193 -3.64 36.03 -12.47
C THR A 193 -4.91 36.87 -12.49
N SER A 194 -5.85 36.66 -11.57
CA SER A 194 -7.02 37.52 -11.44
C SER A 194 -6.60 38.85 -10.82
N PRO A 195 -6.82 40.00 -11.50
CA PRO A 195 -6.51 41.29 -10.92
C PRO A 195 -7.32 41.46 -9.64
N SER A 196 -6.63 41.78 -8.54
CA SER A 196 -7.29 42.12 -7.27
C SER A 196 -8.23 43.29 -7.48
N PRO A 197 -9.42 43.33 -6.86
CA PRO A 197 -10.25 44.52 -6.86
C PRO A 197 -9.52 45.81 -6.39
N ARG A 198 -8.42 45.66 -5.63
CA ARG A 198 -7.54 46.76 -5.19
C ARG A 198 -6.63 47.26 -6.30
N ASP A 199 -6.28 46.43 -7.30
CA ASP A 199 -5.40 46.82 -8.40
C ASP A 199 -6.12 47.68 -9.44
N ARG A 200 -7.46 47.72 -9.42
CA ARG A 200 -8.28 48.57 -10.27
C ARG A 200 -8.40 50.03 -9.76
N SER A 201 -7.91 50.34 -8.56
CA SER A 201 -8.05 51.65 -7.96
C SER A 201 -6.82 52.56 -8.16
N LEU A 202 -5.81 52.16 -8.93
CA LEU A 202 -4.57 52.88 -9.18
C LEU A 202 -4.37 53.30 -10.64
N SER A 203 -5.43 53.39 -11.45
CA SER A 203 -5.39 53.98 -12.79
C SER A 203 -6.28 55.20 -12.90
#